data_00111b4bba333c377c84083e4541de17
#
_entry.id   00111b4bba333c377c84083e4541de17
#
_cell.length_a   1.000
_cell.length_b   1.000
_cell.length_c   1.000
_cell.angle_alpha   90.00
_cell.angle_beta   90.00
_cell.angle_gamma   90.00
#
_symmetry.space_group_name_H-M   'P 1'
#
loop_
_entity.id
_entity.type
_entity.pdbx_description
1 polymer ?
#
loop_
_entity_poly.entity_id
_entity_poly.type
_entity_poly.pdbx_seq_one_letter_code
_entity_poly.pdbx_strand_id
1 'polypeptide(L)'
;DLHLCDRRQRQMCIRDSPPIAWEEMCGPMRGAIVAVLKYEGLAENDEEALALAGSGKIKYEPCHHHNAVGPMTGVTSYSMPMICVLNKENGNYAYSTINEGTGKGIRFGSCGQDTVDQLVWLEKVLGPALKDVVHTMGGINLKMIISQALAMGDELHMRNNAATNLFVKTIAETLCEVVESRAALTQIMHFLTWNNDQFFLNFAMAANKACADAAHGIEHSTMVTAMARNGVNIGIRVSGLGDRWFTAPAADVAGAYFPGYSAEDANKDIGDSAIMETGGIGGMAIATAPAIVRFLGAGKYQDAVNYTNNMYEITLSEQDQYAMPDMDFRGSPIGIDILKVVETGISPIINTAIACKRPGVGMIGAGISKAPLEMFEEAMVAFGEAHGLQ
;
A
#
# COMPACT_ATOMS: atom_id res chain seq x y z
N ASP A 1 13.77 2.38 22.20
CA ASP A 1 13.57 3.53 23.12
C ASP A 1 12.77 4.62 22.42
N LEU A 2 11.45 4.42 22.40
CA LEU A 2 10.46 5.41 21.94
C LEU A 2 10.14 6.33 23.13
N HIS A 3 11.10 7.14 23.60
CA HIS A 3 10.84 8.06 24.68
C HIS A 3 10.90 9.52 24.23
N LEU A 4 9.80 10.21 24.50
CA LEU A 4 9.66 11.67 24.50
C LEU A 4 9.87 12.36 23.15
N CYS A 5 9.05 12.04 22.17
CA CYS A 5 8.90 12.92 21.03
C CYS A 5 8.18 14.21 21.43
N ASP A 6 8.83 15.31 21.17
CA ASP A 6 8.32 16.68 21.38
C ASP A 6 6.97 16.87 20.68
N ARG A 7 6.12 17.76 21.22
CA ARG A 7 4.83 18.18 20.62
C ARG A 7 4.95 18.54 19.13
N ARG A 8 6.13 18.95 18.65
CA ARG A 8 6.41 19.26 17.25
C ARG A 8 6.34 18.02 16.33
N GLN A 9 6.71 16.83 16.81
CA GLN A 9 6.61 15.59 16.02
C GLN A 9 5.18 15.08 15.92
N ARG A 10 4.31 15.38 16.90
CA ARG A 10 2.88 15.05 16.84
C ARG A 10 2.11 15.84 15.78
N GLN A 11 2.70 16.92 15.26
CA GLN A 11 2.13 17.75 14.21
C GLN A 11 2.58 17.35 12.81
N MET A 12 3.31 16.24 12.67
CA MET A 12 3.70 15.68 11.37
C MET A 12 2.77 14.50 11.03
N CYS A 13 2.13 14.59 9.87
CA CYS A 13 1.38 13.49 9.27
C CYS A 13 2.09 13.07 8.00
N ILE A 14 2.52 11.81 7.93
CA ILE A 14 2.94 11.20 6.68
C ILE A 14 1.70 10.62 5.98
N ARG A 15 1.66 10.65 4.66
CA ARG A 15 0.48 10.31 3.85
C ARG A 15 0.87 9.70 2.51
N ASP A 16 -0.13 9.22 1.77
CA ASP A 16 0.06 8.71 0.42
C ASP A 16 0.90 9.65 -0.45
N SER A 17 1.82 9.06 -1.22
CA SER A 17 2.70 9.74 -2.16
C SER A 17 2.06 9.85 -3.54
N PRO A 18 2.47 10.73 -4.45
CA PRO A 18 3.53 11.73 -4.34
C PRO A 18 3.15 12.95 -3.48
N PRO A 19 4.08 13.92 -3.27
CA PRO A 19 3.79 15.14 -2.50
C PRO A 19 2.56 15.90 -3.01
N ILE A 20 1.74 16.42 -2.08
CA ILE A 20 0.53 17.21 -2.39
C ILE A 20 0.25 18.20 -1.25
N ALA A 21 -0.20 19.40 -1.55
CA ALA A 21 -0.63 20.37 -0.55
C ALA A 21 -2.02 20.05 0.01
N TRP A 22 -2.31 20.52 1.24
CA TRP A 22 -3.62 20.29 1.86
C TRP A 22 -4.80 20.76 1.00
N GLU A 23 -4.65 21.89 0.35
CA GLU A 23 -5.68 22.53 -0.48
C GLU A 23 -6.07 21.67 -1.70
N GLU A 24 -5.15 20.84 -2.15
CA GLU A 24 -5.32 19.96 -3.33
C GLU A 24 -5.80 18.55 -2.95
N MET A 25 -5.75 18.19 -1.65
CA MET A 25 -6.10 16.84 -1.20
C MET A 25 -7.56 16.49 -1.49
N CYS A 26 -7.78 15.26 -1.94
CA CYS A 26 -9.11 14.69 -2.18
C CYS A 26 -9.88 14.40 -0.88
N GLY A 27 -11.18 14.13 -1.02
CA GLY A 27 -12.07 13.87 0.12
C GLY A 27 -11.58 12.73 1.05
N PRO A 28 -11.23 11.55 0.52
CA PRO A 28 -10.69 10.45 1.34
C PRO A 28 -9.44 10.83 2.14
N MET A 29 -8.48 11.56 1.55
CA MET A 29 -7.29 12.02 2.28
C MET A 29 -7.65 12.97 3.41
N ARG A 30 -8.50 13.96 3.14
CA ARG A 30 -8.95 14.90 4.16
C ARG A 30 -9.69 14.22 5.30
N GLY A 31 -10.55 13.24 4.98
CA GLY A 31 -11.24 12.43 6.00
C GLY A 31 -10.25 11.65 6.89
N ALA A 32 -9.25 11.00 6.30
CA ALA A 32 -8.23 10.29 7.06
C ALA A 32 -7.44 11.23 7.98
N ILE A 33 -7.07 12.42 7.52
CA ILE A 33 -6.38 13.42 8.35
C ILE A 33 -7.26 13.90 9.51
N VAL A 34 -8.55 14.13 9.27
CA VAL A 34 -9.51 14.48 10.34
C VAL A 34 -9.54 13.39 11.42
N ALA A 35 -9.64 12.12 11.03
CA ALA A 35 -9.59 10.99 11.97
C ALA A 35 -8.30 10.97 12.79
N VAL A 36 -7.16 11.19 12.13
CA VAL A 36 -5.85 11.21 12.80
C VAL A 36 -5.71 12.34 13.78
N LEU A 37 -6.15 13.56 13.45
CA LEU A 37 -6.06 14.70 14.35
C LEU A 37 -6.91 14.50 15.61
N LYS A 38 -8.07 13.85 15.49
CA LYS A 38 -8.88 13.43 16.64
C LYS A 38 -8.21 12.30 17.44
N TYR A 39 -7.66 11.30 16.77
CA TYR A 39 -6.95 10.19 17.40
C TYR A 39 -5.72 10.68 18.21
N GLU A 40 -4.96 11.62 17.68
CA GLU A 40 -3.81 12.22 18.37
C GLU A 40 -4.22 13.24 19.49
N GLY A 41 -5.53 13.49 19.67
CA GLY A 41 -6.04 14.46 20.65
C GLY A 41 -5.68 15.91 20.31
N LEU A 42 -5.47 16.21 19.03
CA LEU A 42 -5.16 17.56 18.54
C LEU A 42 -6.43 18.35 18.17
N ALA A 43 -7.56 17.68 18.03
CA ALA A 43 -8.87 18.24 17.78
C ALA A 43 -9.95 17.39 18.49
N GLU A 44 -11.02 18.03 18.96
CA GLU A 44 -12.13 17.35 19.64
C GLU A 44 -13.23 16.92 18.67
N ASN A 45 -13.35 17.60 17.52
CA ASN A 45 -14.39 17.37 16.51
C ASN A 45 -13.87 17.62 15.10
N ASP A 46 -14.69 17.31 14.10
CA ASP A 46 -14.32 17.41 12.68
C ASP A 46 -14.05 18.87 12.25
N GLU A 47 -14.78 19.84 12.79
CA GLU A 47 -14.60 21.26 12.44
C GLU A 47 -13.23 21.77 12.90
N GLU A 48 -12.86 21.49 14.15
CA GLU A 48 -11.54 21.82 14.70
C GLU A 48 -10.42 21.11 13.94
N ALA A 49 -10.62 19.82 13.61
CA ALA A 49 -9.65 19.04 12.85
C ALA A 49 -9.42 19.64 11.45
N LEU A 50 -10.48 20.01 10.74
CA LEU A 50 -10.38 20.65 9.43
C LEU A 50 -9.69 22.03 9.51
N ALA A 51 -10.05 22.85 10.50
CA ALA A 51 -9.42 24.15 10.74
C ALA A 51 -7.92 24.00 11.03
N LEU A 52 -7.55 23.03 11.89
CA LEU A 52 -6.16 22.75 12.22
C LEU A 52 -5.38 22.23 11.01
N ALA A 53 -5.96 21.31 10.25
CA ALA A 53 -5.35 20.73 9.06
C ALA A 53 -4.98 21.78 8.00
N GLY A 54 -5.88 22.76 7.76
CA GLY A 54 -5.66 23.85 6.80
C GLY A 54 -4.87 25.04 7.36
N SER A 55 -4.48 25.04 8.65
CA SER A 55 -3.84 26.20 9.30
C SER A 55 -2.35 26.37 8.99
N GLY A 56 -1.72 25.43 8.29
CA GLY A 56 -0.27 25.37 8.07
C GLY A 56 0.54 24.93 9.30
N LYS A 57 -0.11 24.59 10.43
CA LYS A 57 0.56 24.06 11.63
C LYS A 57 0.89 22.58 11.55
N ILE A 58 0.17 21.84 10.69
CA ILE A 58 0.44 20.42 10.43
C ILE A 58 1.36 20.33 9.23
N LYS A 59 2.47 19.61 9.39
CA LYS A 59 3.40 19.32 8.31
C LYS A 59 2.99 18.00 7.64
N TYR A 60 2.83 18.03 6.33
CA TYR A 60 2.49 16.86 5.51
C TYR A 60 3.69 16.42 4.70
N GLU A 61 4.05 15.14 4.79
CA GLU A 61 5.14 14.55 4.00
C GLU A 61 4.72 13.23 3.39
N PRO A 62 5.26 12.83 2.22
CA PRO A 62 4.96 11.53 1.60
C PRO A 62 5.52 10.37 2.43
N CYS A 63 4.78 9.27 2.56
CA CYS A 63 5.24 8.08 3.25
C CYS A 63 6.58 7.57 2.70
N HIS A 64 6.73 7.54 1.37
CA HIS A 64 7.95 7.08 0.71
C HIS A 64 9.23 7.84 1.11
N HIS A 65 9.12 9.10 1.58
CA HIS A 65 10.28 9.86 2.08
C HIS A 65 10.71 9.45 3.50
N HIS A 66 9.92 8.61 4.16
CA HIS A 66 10.18 8.10 5.52
C HIS A 66 10.37 6.58 5.54
N ASN A 67 10.76 5.97 4.41
CA ASN A 67 10.86 4.52 4.24
C ASN A 67 9.56 3.80 4.61
N ALA A 68 8.44 4.49 4.48
CA ALA A 68 7.13 4.00 4.89
C ALA A 68 6.18 3.93 3.69
N VAL A 69 5.15 3.10 3.84
CA VAL A 69 4.01 2.98 2.95
C VAL A 69 2.76 2.74 3.78
N GLY A 70 1.60 3.16 3.29
CA GLY A 70 0.34 2.90 3.93
C GLY A 70 -0.71 2.38 2.95
N PRO A 71 -1.59 1.46 3.36
CA PRO A 71 -2.72 1.09 2.52
C PRO A 71 -3.62 2.32 2.31
N MET A 72 -4.34 2.34 1.24
CA MET A 72 -5.20 3.40 0.71
C MET A 72 -5.59 4.52 1.70
N THR A 73 -5.33 5.79 1.33
CA THR A 73 -5.33 6.95 2.23
C THR A 73 -4.32 6.88 3.37
N GLY A 74 -3.17 6.28 3.12
CA GLY A 74 -2.10 5.86 4.01
C GLY A 74 -1.58 6.86 5.04
N VAL A 75 -2.45 7.60 5.70
CA VAL A 75 -2.07 8.57 6.72
C VAL A 75 -1.50 7.84 7.93
N THR A 76 -0.28 8.23 8.29
CA THR A 76 0.44 7.71 9.44
C THR A 76 0.74 8.86 10.40
N SER A 77 0.51 8.65 11.67
CA SER A 77 0.80 9.62 12.72
C SER A 77 1.66 9.00 13.83
N TYR A 78 2.07 9.85 14.74
CA TYR A 78 3.06 9.55 15.76
C TYR A 78 2.70 8.38 16.69
N SER A 79 1.43 8.26 17.11
CA SER A 79 1.02 7.22 18.07
C SER A 79 0.67 5.88 17.42
N MET A 80 0.60 5.81 16.09
CA MET A 80 0.24 4.58 15.38
C MET A 80 1.31 3.50 15.52
N PRO A 81 0.93 2.25 15.82
CA PRO A 81 1.86 1.13 15.77
C PRO A 81 2.29 0.86 14.32
N MET A 82 3.58 0.58 14.15
CA MET A 82 4.18 0.35 12.85
C MET A 82 4.76 -1.06 12.75
N ILE A 83 4.53 -1.70 11.61
CA ILE A 83 5.30 -2.86 11.16
C ILE A 83 6.68 -2.36 10.75
N CYS A 84 7.72 -3.05 11.20
CA CYS A 84 9.10 -2.82 10.80
C CYS A 84 9.61 -4.08 10.07
N VAL A 85 9.98 -3.93 8.81
CA VAL A 85 10.51 -5.02 7.99
C VAL A 85 11.98 -4.76 7.70
N LEU A 86 12.82 -5.76 8.02
CA LEU A 86 14.24 -5.78 7.70
C LEU A 86 14.48 -6.56 6.40
N ASN A 87 15.05 -5.92 5.41
CA ASN A 87 15.70 -6.61 4.30
C ASN A 87 17.09 -7.11 4.77
N LYS A 88 17.19 -8.42 5.02
CA LYS A 88 18.41 -9.00 5.61
C LYS A 88 19.61 -8.98 4.65
N GLU A 89 19.36 -8.96 3.34
CA GLU A 89 20.43 -8.94 2.33
C GLU A 89 21.11 -7.57 2.26
N ASN A 90 20.32 -6.49 2.34
CA ASN A 90 20.81 -5.12 2.19
C ASN A 90 20.89 -4.34 3.51
N GLY A 91 20.32 -4.87 4.60
CA GLY A 91 20.36 -4.25 5.93
C GLY A 91 19.46 -3.04 6.11
N ASN A 92 18.61 -2.72 5.14
CA ASN A 92 17.68 -1.59 5.20
C ASN A 92 16.32 -1.99 5.79
N TYR A 93 15.60 -0.99 6.29
CA TYR A 93 14.29 -1.14 6.91
C TYR A 93 13.21 -0.39 6.13
N ALA A 94 12.01 -0.94 6.15
CA ALA A 94 10.81 -0.24 5.71
C ALA A 94 9.65 -0.44 6.69
N TYR A 95 8.68 0.47 6.63
CA TYR A 95 7.63 0.56 7.62
C TYR A 95 6.25 0.60 6.95
N SER A 96 5.26 0.05 7.64
CA SER A 96 3.84 0.22 7.31
C SER A 96 3.00 0.27 8.57
N THR A 97 1.82 0.88 8.50
CA THR A 97 0.84 0.81 9.60
C THR A 97 0.18 -0.56 9.65
N ILE A 98 -0.62 -0.83 10.69
CA ILE A 98 -1.52 -1.99 10.79
C ILE A 98 -2.97 -1.60 10.54
N ASN A 99 -3.21 -0.59 9.71
CA ASN A 99 -4.53 0.04 9.53
C ASN A 99 -5.45 -0.70 8.55
N GLU A 100 -4.95 -1.68 7.80
CA GLU A 100 -5.78 -2.54 6.96
C GLU A 100 -6.41 -3.65 7.81
N GLY A 101 -7.69 -3.91 7.60
CA GLY A 101 -8.39 -4.91 8.39
C GLY A 101 -9.91 -4.75 8.38
N THR A 102 -10.62 -5.40 9.28
CA THR A 102 -12.08 -5.30 9.43
C THR A 102 -12.53 -3.99 10.05
N GLY A 103 -13.78 -3.63 9.81
CA GLY A 103 -14.41 -2.45 10.38
C GLY A 103 -14.17 -1.16 9.59
N LYS A 104 -14.53 -0.04 10.19
CA LYS A 104 -14.32 1.28 9.59
C LYS A 104 -12.93 1.81 9.94
N GLY A 105 -11.91 1.20 9.32
CA GLY A 105 -10.54 1.69 9.43
C GLY A 105 -10.35 3.03 8.74
N ILE A 106 -9.28 3.71 9.12
CA ILE A 106 -8.89 5.01 8.53
C ILE A 106 -8.67 4.94 7.01
N ARG A 107 -8.33 3.76 6.50
CA ARG A 107 -8.26 3.52 5.06
C ARG A 107 -9.57 3.94 4.39
N PHE A 108 -9.50 4.42 3.17
CA PHE A 108 -10.62 4.96 2.40
C PHE A 108 -11.22 6.26 2.97
N GLY A 109 -10.56 6.93 3.94
CA GLY A 109 -10.96 8.23 4.44
C GLY A 109 -12.12 8.24 5.43
N SER A 110 -12.36 7.15 6.12
CA SER A 110 -13.29 7.12 7.26
C SER A 110 -12.81 8.06 8.39
N CYS A 111 -13.72 8.81 9.00
CA CYS A 111 -13.39 9.81 10.03
C CYS A 111 -14.39 9.84 11.22
N GLY A 112 -15.30 8.87 11.30
CA GLY A 112 -16.23 8.72 12.41
C GLY A 112 -15.55 8.37 13.75
N GLN A 113 -16.29 8.42 14.84
CA GLN A 113 -15.79 8.02 16.15
C GLN A 113 -15.37 6.54 16.17
N ASP A 114 -16.09 5.68 15.47
CA ASP A 114 -15.76 4.26 15.28
C ASP A 114 -14.36 4.05 14.64
N THR A 115 -13.95 4.94 13.74
CA THR A 115 -12.59 4.92 13.17
C THR A 115 -11.54 5.30 14.20
N VAL A 116 -11.80 6.33 15.00
CA VAL A 116 -10.89 6.75 16.10
C VAL A 116 -10.78 5.63 17.15
N ASP A 117 -11.90 5.04 17.54
CA ASP A 117 -11.93 3.94 18.52
C ASP A 117 -11.15 2.72 18.00
N GLN A 118 -11.22 2.43 16.70
CA GLN A 118 -10.42 1.36 16.09
C GLN A 118 -8.93 1.68 16.11
N LEU A 119 -8.52 2.92 15.82
CA LEU A 119 -7.11 3.33 15.91
C LEU A 119 -6.58 3.17 17.35
N VAL A 120 -7.37 3.57 18.34
CA VAL A 120 -7.02 3.38 19.76
C VAL A 120 -6.90 1.90 20.11
N TRP A 121 -7.79 1.05 19.60
CA TRP A 121 -7.72 -0.40 19.82
C TRP A 121 -6.47 -1.02 19.14
N LEU A 122 -6.14 -0.59 17.92
CA LEU A 122 -4.93 -1.02 17.22
C LEU A 122 -3.68 -0.63 18.04
N GLU A 123 -3.65 0.57 18.60
CA GLU A 123 -2.53 1.07 19.41
C GLU A 123 -2.41 0.32 20.77
N LYS A 124 -3.54 0.14 21.47
CA LYS A 124 -3.53 -0.34 22.86
C LYS A 124 -3.61 -1.86 22.99
N VAL A 125 -4.13 -2.56 21.98
CA VAL A 125 -4.39 -4.00 22.06
C VAL A 125 -3.63 -4.78 20.98
N LEU A 126 -3.91 -4.53 19.70
CA LEU A 126 -3.34 -5.34 18.62
C LEU A 126 -1.84 -5.10 18.46
N GLY A 127 -1.40 -3.85 18.44
CA GLY A 127 0.01 -3.49 18.26
C GLY A 127 0.93 -4.10 19.30
N PRO A 128 0.66 -3.94 20.61
CA PRO A 128 1.42 -4.61 21.67
C PRO A 128 1.44 -6.13 21.55
N ALA A 129 0.30 -6.77 21.28
CA ALA A 129 0.24 -8.21 21.11
C ALA A 129 1.09 -8.71 19.95
N LEU A 130 1.00 -8.08 18.78
CA LEU A 130 1.84 -8.42 17.62
C LEU A 130 3.32 -8.15 17.88
N LYS A 131 3.66 -7.08 18.62
CA LYS A 131 5.03 -6.82 19.05
C LYS A 131 5.59 -7.98 19.87
N ASP A 132 4.84 -8.45 20.86
CA ASP A 132 5.28 -9.54 21.74
C ASP A 132 5.42 -10.86 20.97
N VAL A 133 4.48 -11.13 20.04
CA VAL A 133 4.58 -12.27 19.11
C VAL A 133 5.86 -12.22 18.29
N VAL A 134 6.14 -11.09 17.62
CA VAL A 134 7.32 -10.94 16.75
C VAL A 134 8.60 -11.06 17.56
N HIS A 135 8.65 -10.49 18.78
CA HIS A 135 9.80 -10.60 19.67
C HIS A 135 10.03 -12.05 20.11
N THR A 136 8.99 -12.77 20.52
CA THR A 136 9.08 -14.16 20.97
C THR A 136 9.51 -15.08 19.83
N MET A 137 9.01 -14.86 18.62
CA MET A 137 9.37 -15.64 17.43
C MET A 137 10.75 -15.27 16.83
N GLY A 138 11.34 -14.16 17.25
CA GLY A 138 12.58 -13.64 16.66
C GLY A 138 12.41 -13.13 15.22
N GLY A 139 11.19 -12.79 14.82
CA GLY A 139 10.79 -12.31 13.49
C GLY A 139 9.96 -13.31 12.70
N ILE A 140 9.34 -12.82 11.63
CA ILE A 140 8.49 -13.60 10.71
C ILE A 140 9.04 -13.48 9.29
N ASN A 141 9.20 -14.60 8.59
CA ASN A 141 9.66 -14.62 7.20
C ASN A 141 8.48 -14.29 6.25
N LEU A 142 8.36 -13.03 5.88
CA LEU A 142 7.28 -12.54 5.02
C LEU A 142 7.38 -13.07 3.59
N LYS A 143 8.61 -13.22 3.05
CA LYS A 143 8.85 -13.72 1.70
C LYS A 143 8.29 -15.14 1.51
N MET A 144 8.42 -15.99 2.53
CA MET A 144 7.84 -17.34 2.51
C MET A 144 6.30 -17.30 2.46
N ILE A 145 5.68 -16.42 3.23
CA ILE A 145 4.21 -16.27 3.22
C ILE A 145 3.73 -15.76 1.85
N ILE A 146 4.40 -14.74 1.30
CA ILE A 146 4.09 -14.18 -0.02
C ILE A 146 4.18 -15.27 -1.10
N SER A 147 5.28 -16.03 -1.15
CA SER A 147 5.48 -17.11 -2.11
C SER A 147 4.40 -18.19 -2.02
N GLN A 148 4.05 -18.62 -0.81
CA GLN A 148 2.98 -19.61 -0.61
C GLN A 148 1.61 -19.05 -0.98
N ALA A 149 1.33 -17.80 -0.68
CA ALA A 149 0.05 -17.17 -0.99
C ALA A 149 -0.16 -17.02 -2.50
N LEU A 150 0.87 -16.64 -3.25
CA LEU A 150 0.85 -16.66 -4.72
C LEU A 150 0.48 -18.04 -5.26
N ALA A 151 1.12 -19.11 -4.77
CA ALA A 151 0.81 -20.48 -5.15
C ALA A 151 -0.61 -20.93 -4.74
N MET A 152 -1.26 -20.23 -3.81
CA MET A 152 -2.62 -20.49 -3.35
C MET A 152 -3.68 -19.57 -3.99
N GLY A 153 -3.30 -18.76 -4.99
CA GLY A 153 -4.23 -17.94 -5.76
C GLY A 153 -4.46 -16.53 -5.22
N ASP A 154 -3.55 -16.00 -4.40
CA ASP A 154 -3.52 -14.59 -4.03
C ASP A 154 -2.55 -13.82 -4.94
N GLU A 155 -2.95 -12.66 -5.44
CA GLU A 155 -2.02 -11.73 -6.12
C GLU A 155 -1.48 -10.66 -5.16
N LEU A 156 -1.94 -10.68 -3.91
CA LEU A 156 -1.44 -9.92 -2.76
C LEU A 156 -1.68 -8.39 -2.80
N HIS A 157 -2.44 -7.88 -3.74
CA HIS A 157 -2.91 -6.49 -3.69
C HIS A 157 -4.42 -6.43 -3.39
N MET A 158 -5.27 -6.99 -4.24
CA MET A 158 -6.72 -7.04 -3.99
C MET A 158 -7.18 -8.34 -3.36
N ARG A 159 -6.37 -9.39 -3.42
CA ARG A 159 -6.60 -10.65 -2.74
C ARG A 159 -5.40 -11.00 -1.86
N ASN A 160 -5.64 -11.02 -0.54
CA ASN A 160 -4.67 -11.40 0.50
C ASN A 160 -5.24 -12.48 1.44
N ASN A 161 -6.23 -13.22 0.98
CA ASN A 161 -6.96 -14.20 1.79
C ASN A 161 -6.04 -15.33 2.25
N ALA A 162 -5.34 -15.98 1.31
CA ALA A 162 -4.39 -17.03 1.64
C ALA A 162 -3.24 -16.49 2.50
N ALA A 163 -2.70 -15.31 2.16
CA ALA A 163 -1.62 -14.69 2.91
C ALA A 163 -2.02 -14.36 4.36
N THR A 164 -3.20 -13.79 4.57
CA THR A 164 -3.70 -13.49 5.92
C THR A 164 -3.92 -14.78 6.72
N ASN A 165 -4.49 -15.83 6.12
CA ASN A 165 -4.66 -17.12 6.80
C ASN A 165 -3.31 -17.78 7.15
N LEU A 166 -2.33 -17.74 6.25
CA LEU A 166 -0.98 -18.24 6.52
C LEU A 166 -0.30 -17.45 7.64
N PHE A 167 -0.45 -16.13 7.66
CA PHE A 167 0.06 -15.28 8.72
C PHE A 167 -0.59 -15.65 10.07
N VAL A 168 -1.92 -15.71 10.14
CA VAL A 168 -2.63 -16.09 11.35
C VAL A 168 -2.20 -17.48 11.85
N LYS A 169 -2.10 -18.45 10.94
CA LYS A 169 -1.59 -19.79 11.27
C LYS A 169 -0.19 -19.75 11.85
N THR A 170 0.68 -18.91 11.28
CA THR A 170 2.08 -18.78 11.70
C THR A 170 2.20 -18.25 13.13
N ILE A 171 1.35 -17.31 13.53
CA ILE A 171 1.45 -16.62 14.81
C ILE A 171 0.55 -17.23 15.91
N ALA A 172 -0.38 -18.13 15.56
CA ALA A 172 -1.49 -18.54 16.45
C ALA A 172 -1.01 -19.12 17.78
N GLU A 173 -0.02 -20.01 17.78
CA GLU A 173 0.52 -20.62 19.00
C GLU A 173 1.16 -19.55 19.89
N THR A 174 2.09 -18.78 19.36
CA THR A 174 2.78 -17.72 20.10
C THR A 174 1.81 -16.64 20.60
N LEU A 175 0.79 -16.30 19.79
CA LEU A 175 -0.23 -15.34 20.23
C LEU A 175 -0.99 -15.84 21.47
N CYS A 176 -1.30 -17.14 21.52
CA CYS A 176 -1.93 -17.75 22.70
C CYS A 176 -1.01 -17.76 23.92
N GLU A 177 0.31 -17.82 23.73
CA GLU A 177 1.29 -17.81 24.82
C GLU A 177 1.51 -16.40 25.40
N VAL A 178 1.58 -15.37 24.53
CA VAL A 178 1.97 -14.01 24.96
C VAL A 178 0.77 -13.15 25.40
N VAL A 179 -0.46 -13.47 24.98
CA VAL A 179 -1.65 -12.70 25.35
C VAL A 179 -2.35 -13.33 26.55
N GLU A 180 -2.07 -12.84 27.75
CA GLU A 180 -2.66 -13.34 29.00
C GLU A 180 -4.16 -13.11 29.11
N SER A 181 -4.67 -11.97 28.61
CA SER A 181 -6.08 -11.64 28.66
C SER A 181 -6.89 -12.42 27.64
N ARG A 182 -7.72 -13.35 28.11
CA ARG A 182 -8.62 -14.12 27.26
C ARG A 182 -9.57 -13.23 26.45
N ALA A 183 -10.02 -12.12 27.03
CA ALA A 183 -10.88 -11.17 26.33
C ALA A 183 -10.13 -10.48 25.20
N ALA A 184 -8.89 -10.01 25.42
CA ALA A 184 -8.04 -9.42 24.39
C ALA A 184 -7.71 -10.43 23.30
N LEU A 185 -7.31 -11.66 23.66
CA LEU A 185 -7.06 -12.75 22.72
C LEU A 185 -8.26 -13.02 21.82
N THR A 186 -9.48 -13.08 22.40
CA THR A 186 -10.72 -13.29 21.65
C THR A 186 -10.97 -12.15 20.66
N GLN A 187 -10.75 -10.90 21.06
CA GLN A 187 -10.90 -9.72 20.18
C GLN A 187 -9.88 -9.74 19.05
N ILE A 188 -8.62 -10.04 19.35
CA ILE A 188 -7.55 -10.14 18.36
C ILE A 188 -7.85 -11.24 17.34
N MET A 189 -8.20 -12.44 17.81
CA MET A 189 -8.54 -13.56 16.94
C MET A 189 -9.77 -13.25 16.09
N HIS A 190 -10.80 -12.63 16.67
CA HIS A 190 -11.97 -12.20 15.91
C HIS A 190 -11.57 -11.19 14.80
N PHE A 191 -10.76 -10.19 15.15
CA PHE A 191 -10.28 -9.21 14.18
C PHE A 191 -9.46 -9.85 13.05
N LEU A 192 -8.56 -10.77 13.37
CA LEU A 192 -7.66 -11.39 12.38
C LEU A 192 -8.35 -12.45 11.51
N THR A 193 -9.43 -13.09 11.99
CA THR A 193 -10.07 -14.23 11.30
C THR A 193 -11.43 -13.91 10.71
N TRP A 194 -12.15 -12.91 11.24
CA TRP A 194 -13.50 -12.61 10.81
C TRP A 194 -13.52 -11.60 9.67
N ASN A 195 -13.75 -12.09 8.44
CA ASN A 195 -13.88 -11.26 7.24
C ASN A 195 -12.72 -10.26 7.03
N ASN A 196 -11.51 -10.68 7.38
CA ASN A 196 -10.31 -9.84 7.33
C ASN A 196 -9.30 -10.32 6.29
N ASP A 197 -9.75 -10.39 5.05
CA ASP A 197 -8.94 -10.93 3.94
C ASP A 197 -7.76 -10.04 3.53
N GLN A 198 -7.72 -8.78 4.00
CA GLN A 198 -6.73 -7.79 3.56
C GLN A 198 -5.62 -7.50 4.60
N PHE A 199 -5.66 -8.11 5.80
CA PHE A 199 -4.74 -7.70 6.87
C PHE A 199 -3.26 -7.89 6.50
N PHE A 200 -2.92 -8.95 5.77
CA PHE A 200 -1.55 -9.21 5.36
C PHE A 200 -0.99 -8.16 4.38
N LEU A 201 -1.84 -7.38 3.70
CA LEU A 201 -1.42 -6.28 2.83
C LEU A 201 -0.48 -5.31 3.56
N ASN A 202 -0.72 -5.03 4.84
CA ASN A 202 0.15 -4.18 5.66
C ASN A 202 1.62 -4.68 5.65
N PHE A 203 1.81 -6.00 5.80
CA PHE A 203 3.14 -6.63 5.83
C PHE A 203 3.77 -6.72 4.45
N ALA A 204 2.98 -7.09 3.45
CA ALA A 204 3.44 -7.23 2.08
C ALA A 204 3.90 -5.89 1.50
N MET A 205 3.19 -4.79 1.79
CA MET A 205 3.59 -3.44 1.39
C MET A 205 4.96 -3.06 1.97
N ALA A 206 5.18 -3.26 3.27
CA ALA A 206 6.47 -2.97 3.91
C ALA A 206 7.59 -3.88 3.36
N ALA A 207 7.31 -5.14 3.06
CA ALA A 207 8.28 -6.06 2.47
C ALA A 207 8.72 -5.61 1.07
N ASN A 208 7.76 -5.24 0.20
CA ASN A 208 8.08 -4.73 -1.13
C ASN A 208 8.78 -3.37 -1.08
N LYS A 209 8.40 -2.49 -0.14
CA LYS A 209 9.09 -1.21 0.09
C LYS A 209 10.55 -1.44 0.48
N ALA A 210 10.84 -2.37 1.40
CA ALA A 210 12.21 -2.69 1.80
C ALA A 210 13.05 -3.22 0.61
N CYS A 211 12.46 -4.01 -0.27
CA CYS A 211 13.13 -4.49 -1.47
C CYS A 211 13.36 -3.36 -2.49
N ALA A 212 12.35 -2.54 -2.76
CA ALA A 212 12.44 -1.44 -3.72
C ALA A 212 13.43 -0.37 -3.27
N ASP A 213 13.46 -0.03 -1.97
CA ASP A 213 14.42 0.93 -1.42
C ASP A 213 15.87 0.45 -1.50
N ALA A 214 16.11 -0.86 -1.41
CA ALA A 214 17.44 -1.42 -1.61
C ALA A 214 17.98 -1.24 -3.04
N ALA A 215 17.07 -1.13 -4.00
CA ALA A 215 17.40 -0.85 -5.41
C ALA A 215 17.34 0.64 -5.78
N HIS A 216 17.08 1.53 -4.80
CA HIS A 216 17.01 2.97 -5.03
C HIS A 216 18.39 3.63 -4.94
N GLY A 217 18.63 4.63 -5.77
CA GLY A 217 19.90 5.38 -5.77
C GLY A 217 21.05 4.67 -6.49
N ILE A 218 20.78 3.65 -7.30
CA ILE A 218 21.78 2.99 -8.15
C ILE A 218 21.99 3.83 -9.39
N GLU A 219 23.18 4.35 -9.56
CA GLU A 219 23.57 5.16 -10.72
C GLU A 219 23.32 4.41 -12.04
N HIS A 220 22.84 5.11 -13.04
CA HIS A 220 22.47 4.57 -14.38
C HIS A 220 21.35 3.52 -14.38
N SER A 221 20.62 3.32 -13.28
CA SER A 221 19.48 2.41 -13.25
C SER A 221 18.18 3.10 -13.64
N THR A 222 17.51 2.54 -14.63
CA THR A 222 16.20 2.98 -15.16
C THR A 222 15.01 2.34 -14.45
N MET A 223 15.29 1.54 -13.41
CA MET A 223 14.28 0.81 -12.68
C MET A 223 13.41 1.72 -11.83
N VAL A 224 12.09 1.52 -11.87
CA VAL A 224 11.12 2.17 -10.97
C VAL A 224 11.24 1.57 -9.57
N THR A 225 11.49 2.41 -8.57
CA THR A 225 11.64 2.01 -7.16
C THR A 225 10.50 2.47 -6.25
N ALA A 226 9.63 3.33 -6.75
CA ALA A 226 8.37 3.66 -6.11
C ALA A 226 7.32 3.99 -7.17
N MET A 227 6.10 3.53 -6.95
CA MET A 227 4.91 3.96 -7.66
C MET A 227 3.81 4.16 -6.63
N ALA A 228 3.17 5.34 -6.62
CA ALA A 228 2.21 5.69 -5.59
C ALA A 228 1.17 6.69 -6.13
N ARG A 229 -0.01 6.71 -5.51
CA ARG A 229 -1.15 7.55 -5.91
C ARG A 229 -1.73 8.24 -4.68
N ASN A 230 -2.00 9.53 -4.79
CA ASN A 230 -2.57 10.31 -3.69
C ASN A 230 -4.04 10.72 -3.91
N GLY A 231 -4.70 10.10 -4.90
CA GLY A 231 -6.10 10.39 -5.22
C GLY A 231 -6.31 11.63 -6.09
N VAL A 232 -5.25 12.34 -6.43
CA VAL A 232 -5.20 13.49 -7.35
C VAL A 232 -4.12 13.24 -8.41
N ASN A 233 -2.93 12.87 -7.97
CA ASN A 233 -1.80 12.55 -8.82
C ASN A 233 -1.32 11.12 -8.56
N ILE A 234 -0.73 10.52 -9.58
CA ILE A 234 0.11 9.34 -9.50
C ILE A 234 1.55 9.76 -9.78
N GLY A 235 2.53 9.09 -9.18
CA GLY A 235 3.93 9.37 -9.42
C GLY A 235 4.80 8.13 -9.33
N ILE A 236 5.96 8.21 -9.98
CA ILE A 236 7.03 7.22 -9.90
C ILE A 236 8.33 7.88 -9.43
N ARG A 237 9.18 7.07 -8.79
CA ARG A 237 10.59 7.37 -8.55
C ARG A 237 11.43 6.37 -9.32
N VAL A 238 12.53 6.84 -9.89
CA VAL A 238 13.45 6.02 -10.69
C VAL A 238 14.79 5.92 -9.95
N SER A 239 15.35 4.74 -9.89
CA SER A 239 16.56 4.43 -9.12
C SER A 239 17.70 5.41 -9.40
N GLY A 240 18.05 5.63 -10.67
CA GLY A 240 19.15 6.50 -11.10
C GLY A 240 18.85 8.00 -11.06
N LEU A 241 17.64 8.42 -10.66
CA LEU A 241 17.21 9.82 -10.60
C LEU A 241 16.96 10.36 -9.20
N GLY A 242 17.37 9.62 -8.17
CA GLY A 242 17.26 10.02 -6.78
C GLY A 242 15.80 10.21 -6.30
N ASP A 243 15.58 11.21 -5.45
CA ASP A 243 14.30 11.41 -4.76
C ASP A 243 13.23 12.15 -5.60
N ARG A 244 13.52 12.47 -6.85
CA ARG A 244 12.59 13.17 -7.74
C ARG A 244 11.38 12.31 -8.05
N TRP A 245 10.18 12.90 -7.93
CA TRP A 245 8.92 12.34 -8.39
C TRP A 245 8.61 12.82 -9.80
N PHE A 246 8.23 11.88 -10.67
CA PHE A 246 7.65 12.14 -11.98
C PHE A 246 6.17 11.85 -11.88
N THR A 247 5.32 12.83 -12.17
CA THR A 247 3.90 12.76 -11.81
C THR A 247 2.98 13.03 -12.99
N ALA A 248 1.81 12.37 -12.96
CA ALA A 248 0.70 12.65 -13.87
C ALA A 248 -0.61 12.68 -13.05
N PRO A 249 -1.72 13.18 -13.62
CA PRO A 249 -3.03 13.04 -12.97
C PRO A 249 -3.36 11.58 -12.69
N ALA A 250 -3.86 11.29 -11.49
CA ALA A 250 -4.28 9.94 -11.13
C ALA A 250 -5.39 9.44 -12.06
N ALA A 251 -5.29 8.19 -12.48
CA ALA A 251 -6.23 7.57 -13.39
C ALA A 251 -7.57 7.24 -12.71
N ASP A 252 -8.62 7.06 -13.52
CA ASP A 252 -9.84 6.42 -13.08
C ASP A 252 -9.61 4.91 -12.94
N VAL A 253 -10.31 4.29 -12.00
CA VAL A 253 -10.25 2.84 -11.80
C VAL A 253 -11.36 2.19 -12.61
N ALA A 254 -10.99 1.37 -13.59
CA ALA A 254 -11.94 0.59 -14.37
C ALA A 254 -12.27 -0.71 -13.65
N GLY A 255 -13.52 -0.89 -13.21
CA GLY A 255 -13.87 -2.08 -12.44
C GLY A 255 -15.35 -2.19 -12.07
N ALA A 256 -15.61 -3.01 -11.06
CA ALA A 256 -16.96 -3.27 -10.56
C ALA A 256 -17.29 -2.41 -9.35
N TYR A 257 -18.48 -1.85 -9.32
CA TYR A 257 -19.00 -1.06 -8.20
C TYR A 257 -19.92 -1.90 -7.32
N PHE A 258 -19.93 -1.62 -6.04
CA PHE A 258 -20.93 -2.18 -5.13
C PHE A 258 -22.33 -1.63 -5.45
N PRO A 259 -23.41 -2.37 -5.13
CA PRO A 259 -24.76 -1.91 -5.37
C PRO A 259 -25.03 -0.50 -4.82
N GLY A 260 -25.58 0.37 -5.65
CA GLY A 260 -25.92 1.75 -5.30
C GLY A 260 -24.81 2.78 -5.56
N TYR A 261 -23.65 2.36 -6.08
CA TYR A 261 -22.55 3.24 -6.47
C TYR A 261 -22.24 3.15 -7.97
N SER A 262 -21.64 4.20 -8.49
CA SER A 262 -21.25 4.34 -9.90
C SER A 262 -19.92 5.08 -10.04
N ALA A 263 -19.45 5.25 -11.27
CA ALA A 263 -18.25 6.04 -11.57
C ALA A 263 -18.36 7.51 -11.11
N GLU A 264 -19.57 8.04 -10.99
CA GLU A 264 -19.80 9.40 -10.50
C GLU A 264 -19.47 9.57 -9.01
N ASP A 265 -19.49 8.47 -8.23
CA ASP A 265 -19.17 8.47 -6.81
C ASP A 265 -17.68 8.20 -6.56
N ALA A 266 -16.95 7.74 -7.57
CA ALA A 266 -15.58 7.30 -7.45
C ALA A 266 -14.60 8.48 -7.25
N ASN A 267 -13.61 8.27 -6.38
CA ASN A 267 -12.38 9.04 -6.37
C ASN A 267 -11.42 8.48 -7.41
N LYS A 268 -10.49 9.30 -7.90
CA LYS A 268 -9.34 8.83 -8.66
C LYS A 268 -8.52 7.83 -7.83
N ASP A 269 -7.71 7.02 -8.50
CA ASP A 269 -6.87 6.01 -7.84
C ASP A 269 -6.01 6.60 -6.72
N ILE A 270 -5.93 5.90 -5.57
CA ILE A 270 -5.31 6.40 -4.34
C ILE A 270 -4.63 5.28 -3.55
N GLY A 271 -3.50 5.58 -2.95
CA GLY A 271 -2.77 4.72 -2.02
C GLY A 271 -1.33 4.44 -2.44
N ASP A 272 -0.45 4.22 -1.46
CA ASP A 272 0.93 3.77 -1.68
C ASP A 272 0.99 2.28 -2.08
N SER A 273 -0.15 1.60 -2.10
CA SER A 273 -0.23 0.16 -2.34
C SER A 273 0.27 -0.29 -3.73
N ALA A 274 0.48 0.63 -4.71
CA ALA A 274 1.18 0.29 -5.95
C ALA A 274 2.65 -0.12 -5.75
N ILE A 275 3.17 -0.03 -4.53
CA ILE A 275 4.43 -0.69 -4.17
C ILE A 275 4.36 -2.22 -4.35
N MET A 276 3.16 -2.80 -4.35
CA MET A 276 2.96 -4.21 -4.64
C MET A 276 3.35 -4.52 -6.08
N GLU A 277 2.89 -3.72 -7.05
CA GLU A 277 3.26 -3.83 -8.46
C GLU A 277 4.75 -3.52 -8.67
N THR A 278 5.29 -2.52 -7.98
CA THR A 278 6.73 -2.25 -7.99
C THR A 278 7.54 -3.46 -7.52
N GLY A 279 7.00 -4.24 -6.56
CA GLY A 279 7.57 -5.48 -6.05
C GLY A 279 7.27 -6.74 -6.87
N GLY A 280 6.60 -6.62 -8.02
CA GLY A 280 6.31 -7.74 -8.93
C GLY A 280 5.09 -8.58 -8.57
N ILE A 281 4.17 -8.10 -7.73
CA ILE A 281 2.91 -8.76 -7.36
C ILE A 281 1.72 -7.83 -7.63
N GLY A 282 0.52 -8.13 -7.17
CA GLY A 282 -0.65 -7.35 -7.53
C GLY A 282 -0.98 -7.47 -9.02
N GLY A 283 -1.15 -6.34 -9.71
CA GLY A 283 -1.42 -6.30 -11.15
C GLY A 283 -0.38 -7.02 -12.01
N MET A 284 0.88 -7.06 -11.57
CA MET A 284 1.95 -7.79 -12.25
C MET A 284 1.69 -9.32 -12.28
N ALA A 285 1.06 -9.84 -11.24
CA ALA A 285 0.81 -11.27 -11.05
C ALA A 285 -0.70 -11.62 -11.06
N ILE A 286 -1.54 -10.82 -11.71
CA ILE A 286 -3.01 -11.00 -11.71
C ILE A 286 -3.44 -12.38 -12.25
N ALA A 287 -2.66 -13.01 -13.11
CA ALA A 287 -2.92 -14.36 -13.61
C ALA A 287 -3.01 -15.41 -12.49
N THR A 288 -2.33 -15.20 -11.36
CA THR A 288 -2.33 -16.15 -10.24
C THR A 288 -3.62 -16.13 -9.42
N ALA A 289 -4.50 -15.13 -9.61
CA ALA A 289 -5.70 -14.94 -8.80
C ALA A 289 -7.00 -14.98 -9.64
N PRO A 290 -7.33 -16.12 -10.28
CA PRO A 290 -8.52 -16.22 -11.13
C PRO A 290 -9.82 -15.91 -10.38
N ALA A 291 -9.84 -16.09 -9.08
CA ALA A 291 -11.02 -15.82 -8.24
C ALA A 291 -11.47 -14.34 -8.25
N ILE A 292 -10.55 -13.40 -8.44
CA ILE A 292 -10.87 -11.96 -8.42
C ILE A 292 -10.96 -11.32 -9.80
N VAL A 293 -10.64 -12.03 -10.86
CA VAL A 293 -10.64 -11.48 -12.24
C VAL A 293 -11.99 -10.82 -12.58
N ARG A 294 -13.10 -11.47 -12.24
CA ARG A 294 -14.42 -10.91 -12.44
C ARG A 294 -14.73 -9.73 -11.51
N PHE A 295 -14.29 -9.82 -10.27
CA PHE A 295 -14.48 -8.75 -9.27
C PHE A 295 -13.75 -7.47 -9.66
N LEU A 296 -12.56 -7.60 -10.24
CA LEU A 296 -11.80 -6.46 -10.76
C LEU A 296 -12.32 -5.94 -12.11
N GLY A 297 -13.30 -6.60 -12.72
CA GLY A 297 -13.75 -6.24 -14.06
C GLY A 297 -12.69 -6.50 -15.15
N ALA A 298 -11.70 -7.35 -14.86
CA ALA A 298 -10.60 -7.69 -15.77
C ALA A 298 -11.03 -8.58 -16.96
N GLY A 299 -12.32 -8.94 -17.06
CA GLY A 299 -12.86 -9.75 -18.13
C GLY A 299 -12.80 -11.27 -17.82
N LYS A 300 -12.22 -12.04 -18.73
CA LYS A 300 -12.03 -13.50 -18.59
C LYS A 300 -10.67 -13.80 -17.99
N TYR A 301 -10.47 -15.04 -17.54
CA TYR A 301 -9.16 -15.50 -17.05
C TYR A 301 -8.02 -15.29 -18.07
N GLN A 302 -8.30 -15.52 -19.36
CA GLN A 302 -7.30 -15.29 -20.42
C GLN A 302 -6.85 -13.82 -20.51
N ASP A 303 -7.72 -12.88 -20.17
CA ASP A 303 -7.36 -11.47 -20.14
C ASP A 303 -6.37 -11.17 -18.98
N ALA A 304 -6.55 -11.83 -17.82
CA ALA A 304 -5.59 -11.75 -16.73
C ALA A 304 -4.23 -12.35 -17.09
N VAL A 305 -4.20 -13.48 -17.80
CA VAL A 305 -2.96 -14.04 -18.35
C VAL A 305 -2.28 -13.08 -19.33
N ASN A 306 -3.08 -12.45 -20.20
CA ASN A 306 -2.55 -11.45 -21.14
C ASN A 306 -1.99 -10.21 -20.41
N TYR A 307 -2.66 -9.74 -19.35
CA TYR A 307 -2.14 -8.66 -18.52
C TYR A 307 -0.78 -9.02 -17.91
N THR A 308 -0.66 -10.18 -17.26
CA THR A 308 0.61 -10.64 -16.70
C THR A 308 1.69 -10.79 -17.77
N ASN A 309 1.35 -11.32 -18.96
CA ASN A 309 2.30 -11.40 -20.08
C ASN A 309 2.81 -10.03 -20.52
N ASN A 310 1.92 -9.02 -20.60
CA ASN A 310 2.33 -7.66 -20.93
C ASN A 310 3.30 -7.07 -19.88
N MET A 311 3.16 -7.47 -18.62
CA MET A 311 4.08 -6.99 -17.57
C MET A 311 5.50 -7.53 -17.71
N TYR A 312 5.69 -8.73 -18.29
CA TYR A 312 7.03 -9.21 -18.60
C TYR A 312 7.73 -8.36 -19.67
N GLU A 313 6.99 -7.74 -20.60
CA GLU A 313 7.57 -6.90 -21.64
C GLU A 313 8.19 -5.61 -21.10
N ILE A 314 7.71 -5.13 -19.93
CA ILE A 314 8.12 -3.86 -19.33
C ILE A 314 9.02 -4.03 -18.09
N THR A 315 9.44 -5.24 -17.77
CA THR A 315 10.25 -5.55 -16.57
C THR A 315 11.64 -6.05 -16.93
N LEU A 316 12.57 -5.91 -15.99
CA LEU A 316 13.98 -6.28 -16.15
C LEU A 316 14.24 -7.75 -15.85
N SER A 317 13.43 -8.38 -14.98
CA SER A 317 13.69 -9.73 -14.48
C SER A 317 12.42 -10.42 -14.03
N GLU A 318 12.59 -11.65 -13.56
CA GLU A 318 11.57 -12.46 -12.92
C GLU A 318 12.00 -12.80 -11.49
N GLN A 319 11.05 -12.82 -10.57
CA GLN A 319 11.29 -13.20 -9.18
C GLN A 319 11.04 -14.71 -9.02
N ASP A 320 12.09 -15.53 -9.13
CA ASP A 320 12.00 -16.99 -9.12
C ASP A 320 11.29 -17.57 -7.89
N GLN A 321 11.38 -16.88 -6.74
CA GLN A 321 10.72 -17.33 -5.53
C GLN A 321 9.23 -17.01 -5.48
N TYR A 322 8.73 -16.19 -6.41
CA TYR A 322 7.32 -15.85 -6.59
C TYR A 322 6.76 -16.60 -7.82
N ALA A 323 6.97 -17.91 -7.82
CA ALA A 323 6.51 -18.78 -8.91
C ALA A 323 4.98 -18.82 -8.96
N MET A 324 4.42 -18.61 -10.16
CA MET A 324 2.99 -18.58 -10.41
C MET A 324 2.56 -19.90 -11.08
N PRO A 325 1.83 -20.79 -10.37
CA PRO A 325 1.39 -22.08 -10.93
C PRO A 325 0.63 -21.96 -12.25
N ASP A 326 -0.23 -20.94 -12.37
CA ASP A 326 -1.05 -20.67 -13.55
C ASP A 326 -0.26 -20.09 -14.75
N MET A 327 1.05 -19.86 -14.56
CA MET A 327 2.01 -19.42 -15.57
C MET A 327 3.16 -20.42 -15.74
N ASP A 328 2.85 -21.71 -15.65
CA ASP A 328 3.84 -22.80 -15.73
C ASP A 328 5.00 -22.64 -14.73
N PHE A 329 4.68 -22.15 -13.51
CA PHE A 329 5.64 -21.86 -12.44
C PHE A 329 6.69 -20.81 -12.80
N ARG A 330 6.43 -19.99 -13.79
CA ARG A 330 7.26 -18.84 -14.11
C ARG A 330 7.27 -17.86 -12.93
N GLY A 331 8.42 -17.24 -12.65
CA GLY A 331 8.55 -16.20 -11.62
C GLY A 331 7.75 -14.95 -11.97
N SER A 332 7.26 -14.21 -10.99
CA SER A 332 6.53 -12.98 -11.27
C SER A 332 7.43 -11.92 -11.92
N PRO A 333 6.90 -11.09 -12.86
CA PRO A 333 7.68 -10.03 -13.51
C PRO A 333 8.03 -8.94 -12.50
N ILE A 334 9.33 -8.56 -12.38
CA ILE A 334 9.82 -7.58 -11.40
C ILE A 334 10.81 -6.60 -12.04
N GLY A 335 10.87 -5.38 -11.47
CA GLY A 335 11.74 -4.32 -11.94
C GLY A 335 11.17 -3.61 -13.15
N ILE A 336 10.09 -2.85 -12.96
CA ILE A 336 9.51 -2.01 -14.01
C ILE A 336 10.60 -1.07 -14.53
N ASP A 337 10.83 -1.06 -15.83
CA ASP A 337 11.86 -0.29 -16.51
C ASP A 337 11.24 0.84 -17.34
N ILE A 338 11.61 2.09 -17.05
CA ILE A 338 11.07 3.25 -17.79
C ILE A 338 11.39 3.18 -19.29
N LEU A 339 12.55 2.64 -19.69
CA LEU A 339 12.91 2.47 -21.10
C LEU A 339 11.93 1.53 -21.80
N LYS A 340 11.69 0.34 -21.21
CA LYS A 340 10.79 -0.64 -21.78
C LYS A 340 9.33 -0.16 -21.81
N VAL A 341 8.89 0.57 -20.78
CA VAL A 341 7.53 1.15 -20.75
C VAL A 341 7.35 2.13 -21.91
N VAL A 342 8.31 3.04 -22.12
CA VAL A 342 8.25 4.04 -23.21
C VAL A 342 8.39 3.38 -24.58
N GLU A 343 9.30 2.43 -24.75
CA GLU A 343 9.54 1.74 -26.01
C GLU A 343 8.34 0.91 -26.47
N THR A 344 7.72 0.18 -25.54
CA THR A 344 6.57 -0.71 -25.85
C THR A 344 5.23 0.02 -25.85
N GLY A 345 5.12 1.17 -25.17
CA GLY A 345 3.85 1.86 -24.92
C GLY A 345 2.93 1.06 -23.96
N ILE A 346 3.45 0.05 -23.28
CA ILE A 346 2.68 -0.76 -22.33
C ILE A 346 2.78 -0.13 -20.94
N SER A 347 1.62 0.30 -20.42
CA SER A 347 1.52 0.84 -19.06
C SER A 347 1.49 -0.28 -18.02
N PRO A 348 2.20 -0.12 -16.87
CA PRO A 348 1.95 -0.95 -15.71
C PRO A 348 0.48 -0.91 -15.28
N ILE A 349 -0.08 -2.08 -14.97
CA ILE A 349 -1.43 -2.17 -14.41
C ILE A 349 -1.36 -2.29 -12.89
N ILE A 350 -2.33 -1.72 -12.21
CA ILE A 350 -2.44 -1.68 -10.76
C ILE A 350 -3.81 -2.25 -10.38
N ASN A 351 -3.83 -3.32 -9.60
CA ASN A 351 -5.06 -3.80 -8.99
C ASN A 351 -5.37 -2.92 -7.79
N THR A 352 -6.59 -2.38 -7.71
CA THR A 352 -6.89 -1.40 -6.67
C THR A 352 -8.36 -1.40 -6.27
N ALA A 353 -8.65 -0.95 -5.05
CA ALA A 353 -9.99 -0.64 -4.61
C ALA A 353 -10.43 0.72 -5.14
N ILE A 354 -11.74 0.93 -5.25
CA ILE A 354 -12.34 2.23 -5.61
C ILE A 354 -12.83 2.90 -4.33
N ALA A 355 -12.20 4.00 -3.94
CA ALA A 355 -12.66 4.83 -2.84
C ALA A 355 -13.80 5.76 -3.30
N CYS A 356 -14.76 6.02 -2.42
CA CYS A 356 -15.75 7.08 -2.67
C CYS A 356 -15.09 8.46 -2.56
N LYS A 357 -15.40 9.37 -3.49
CA LYS A 357 -14.91 10.76 -3.43
C LYS A 357 -15.40 11.55 -2.21
N ARG A 358 -16.49 11.11 -1.57
CA ARG A 358 -17.03 11.70 -0.35
C ARG A 358 -16.30 11.11 0.86
N PRO A 359 -15.75 11.95 1.77
CA PRO A 359 -15.11 11.44 2.99
C PRO A 359 -16.12 10.64 3.85
N GLY A 360 -15.63 9.68 4.60
CA GLY A 360 -16.43 8.88 5.53
C GLY A 360 -17.26 7.74 4.93
N VAL A 361 -17.32 7.60 3.60
CA VAL A 361 -18.08 6.54 2.93
C VAL A 361 -17.28 5.23 2.85
N GLY A 362 -16.02 5.30 2.43
CA GLY A 362 -15.15 4.14 2.32
C GLY A 362 -15.04 3.57 0.90
N MET A 363 -14.77 2.26 0.81
CA MET A 363 -14.64 1.53 -0.45
C MET A 363 -16.00 1.33 -1.11
N ILE A 364 -16.09 1.57 -2.41
CA ILE A 364 -17.33 1.43 -3.20
C ILE A 364 -17.19 0.46 -4.38
N GLY A 365 -16.03 -0.16 -4.53
CA GLY A 365 -15.76 -1.11 -5.62
C GLY A 365 -14.29 -1.47 -5.71
N ALA A 366 -13.93 -2.20 -6.75
CA ALA A 366 -12.56 -2.53 -7.07
C ALA A 366 -12.37 -2.67 -8.58
N GLY A 367 -11.13 -2.52 -9.04
CA GLY A 367 -10.83 -2.60 -10.46
C GLY A 367 -9.34 -2.57 -10.76
N ILE A 368 -9.05 -2.21 -11.99
CA ILE A 368 -7.70 -2.05 -12.53
C ILE A 368 -7.52 -0.57 -12.91
N SER A 369 -6.41 0.00 -12.46
CA SER A 369 -5.89 1.27 -12.91
C SER A 369 -4.68 1.06 -13.81
N LYS A 370 -4.40 2.00 -14.71
CA LYS A 370 -3.21 2.00 -15.56
C LYS A 370 -2.36 3.22 -15.23
N ALA A 371 -1.08 3.00 -15.02
CA ALA A 371 -0.14 4.09 -14.81
C ALA A 371 0.00 4.92 -16.10
N PRO A 372 -0.21 6.26 -16.08
CA PRO A 372 -0.08 7.11 -17.27
C PRO A 372 1.34 7.08 -17.85
N LEU A 373 1.45 7.02 -19.20
CA LEU A 373 2.76 6.95 -19.88
C LEU A 373 3.58 8.22 -19.72
N GLU A 374 2.92 9.37 -19.61
CA GLU A 374 3.55 10.69 -19.56
C GLU A 374 4.62 10.80 -18.46
N MET A 375 4.40 10.19 -17.30
CA MET A 375 5.37 10.23 -16.21
C MET A 375 6.61 9.36 -16.47
N PHE A 376 6.50 8.30 -17.27
CA PHE A 376 7.64 7.49 -17.72
C PHE A 376 8.42 8.21 -18.81
N GLU A 377 7.73 8.88 -19.73
CA GLU A 377 8.34 9.70 -20.78
C GLU A 377 9.12 10.88 -20.17
N GLU A 378 8.54 11.58 -19.18
CA GLU A 378 9.22 12.65 -18.45
C GLU A 378 10.45 12.12 -17.70
N ALA A 379 10.33 10.96 -17.04
CA ALA A 379 11.45 10.31 -16.35
C ALA A 379 12.56 9.91 -17.33
N MET A 380 12.19 9.43 -18.53
CA MET A 380 13.13 9.08 -19.58
C MET A 380 13.92 10.28 -20.08
N VAL A 381 13.25 11.41 -20.32
CA VAL A 381 13.91 12.66 -20.71
C VAL A 381 14.89 13.12 -19.62
N ALA A 382 14.42 13.14 -18.37
CA ALA A 382 15.28 13.52 -17.24
C ALA A 382 16.48 12.59 -17.05
N PHE A 383 16.31 11.29 -17.35
CA PHE A 383 17.40 10.31 -17.30
C PHE A 383 18.44 10.61 -18.40
N GLY A 384 17.99 10.90 -19.62
CA GLY A 384 18.85 11.31 -20.72
C GLY A 384 19.67 12.57 -20.38
N GLU A 385 19.00 13.61 -19.85
CA GLU A 385 19.65 14.85 -19.42
C GLU A 385 20.71 14.62 -18.34
N ALA A 386 20.36 13.81 -17.30
CA ALA A 386 21.26 13.51 -16.18
C ALA A 386 22.54 12.77 -16.62
N HIS A 387 22.47 12.01 -17.70
CA HIS A 387 23.58 11.19 -18.20
C HIS A 387 24.19 11.71 -19.51
N GLY A 388 23.79 12.91 -19.96
CA GLY A 388 24.35 13.53 -21.18
C GLY A 388 24.01 12.78 -22.47
N LEU A 389 22.92 12.03 -22.46
CA LEU A 389 22.37 11.36 -23.64
C LEU A 389 21.48 12.35 -24.39
N GLN A 390 21.70 12.51 -25.71
CA GLN A 390 20.92 13.38 -26.57
C GLN A 390 19.89 12.57 -27.37
#